data_9d805848df2f3bbe363d6fc749531996
#
_entry.id   9d805848df2f3bbe363d6fc749531996
#
_cell.length_a   1.000
_cell.length_b   1.000
_cell.length_c   1.000
_cell.angle_alpha   90.00
_cell.angle_beta   90.00
_cell.angle_gamma   90.00
#
_symmetry.space_group_name_H-M   'P 1'
#
loop_
_entity.id
_entity.type
_entity.pdbx_description
1 polymer ?
#
loop_
_entity_poly.entity_id
_entity_poly.type
_entity_poly.pdbx_seq_one_letter_code
_entity_poly.pdbx_strand_id
1 'polypeptide(L)'
;MLPGRYVPDAEFVPAPIGTRVRLATLLSVVAVVIAALVGPVVMLQERPRPPWPVFITAGIAPVVVAAIWFTARIRCYRVVGGELRIELPWRTVRFSLAGLQSVIPDREALRRMFKVAGNGGLGSINGRFRSRHLGSFRAYATDSEHAVVLRWPDRCLVISPQLHSLFVDTLRKRAGLSR
;
A
#
# COMPACT_ATOMS: atom_id res chain seq x y z
N MET A 1 -0.95 -1.31 42.15
CA MET A 1 -1.34 -1.84 40.83
C MET A 1 -2.56 -1.08 40.35
N LEU A 2 -2.41 -0.05 39.50
CA LEU A 2 -3.54 0.68 38.92
C LEU A 2 -4.12 -0.19 37.79
N PRO A 3 -5.45 -0.37 37.73
CA PRO A 3 -6.06 -1.14 36.66
C PRO A 3 -5.77 -0.45 35.35
N GLY A 4 -5.18 -1.20 34.42
CA GLY A 4 -4.86 -0.72 33.07
C GLY A 4 -6.08 -0.09 32.42
N ARG A 5 -6.00 1.20 32.11
CA ARG A 5 -7.01 1.94 31.39
C ARG A 5 -7.28 1.18 30.08
N TYR A 6 -8.41 0.50 29.99
CA TYR A 6 -8.90 -0.09 28.75
C TYR A 6 -9.05 1.06 27.74
N VAL A 7 -8.13 1.15 26.81
CA VAL A 7 -8.25 2.06 25.68
C VAL A 7 -8.97 1.28 24.58
N PRO A 8 -10.18 1.70 24.17
CA PRO A 8 -10.94 0.96 23.18
C PRO A 8 -10.14 0.83 21.88
N ASP A 9 -10.36 -0.28 21.19
CA ASP A 9 -9.75 -0.53 19.89
C ASP A 9 -10.06 0.61 18.92
N ALA A 10 -9.02 1.13 18.30
CA ALA A 10 -9.16 2.24 17.35
C ALA A 10 -9.00 1.72 15.92
N GLU A 11 -10.03 1.98 15.12
CA GLU A 11 -10.03 1.66 13.71
C GLU A 11 -9.90 2.95 12.88
N PHE A 12 -9.01 2.94 11.91
CA PHE A 12 -8.76 4.07 11.01
C PHE A 12 -8.92 3.64 9.55
N VAL A 13 -9.69 4.40 8.83
CA VAL A 13 -9.86 4.22 7.38
C VAL A 13 -8.59 4.71 6.67
N PRO A 14 -8.12 4.02 5.62
CA PRO A 14 -7.04 4.53 4.79
C PRO A 14 -7.46 5.82 4.10
N ALA A 15 -6.51 6.70 3.82
CA ALA A 15 -6.74 7.91 3.05
C ALA A 15 -7.33 7.56 1.67
N PRO A 16 -8.13 8.44 1.07
CA PRO A 16 -8.58 8.28 -0.31
C PRO A 16 -7.38 8.03 -1.23
N ILE A 17 -7.61 7.32 -2.33
CA ILE A 17 -6.55 7.03 -3.28
C ILE A 17 -5.97 8.34 -3.82
N GLY A 18 -4.72 8.61 -3.50
CA GLY A 18 -4.01 9.82 -3.91
C GLY A 18 -3.78 9.90 -5.42
N THR A 19 -3.56 11.11 -5.92
CA THR A 19 -3.42 11.39 -7.37
C THR A 19 -2.37 10.51 -8.04
N ARG A 20 -1.24 10.27 -7.39
CA ARG A 20 -0.17 9.41 -7.93
C ARG A 20 -0.61 7.97 -8.12
N VAL A 21 -1.25 7.38 -7.11
CA VAL A 21 -1.74 6.01 -7.16
C VAL A 21 -2.87 5.88 -8.19
N ARG A 22 -3.74 6.89 -8.26
CA ARG A 22 -4.81 6.96 -9.26
C ARG A 22 -4.24 7.02 -10.67
N LEU A 23 -3.26 7.88 -10.93
CA LEU A 23 -2.61 8.02 -12.23
C LEU A 23 -1.87 6.73 -12.63
N ALA A 24 -1.10 6.14 -11.71
CA ALA A 24 -0.41 4.87 -11.98
C ALA A 24 -1.39 3.74 -12.29
N THR A 25 -2.52 3.67 -11.59
CA THR A 25 -3.59 2.70 -11.86
C THR A 25 -4.20 2.94 -13.24
N LEU A 26 -4.54 4.20 -13.56
CA LEU A 26 -5.11 4.56 -14.86
C LEU A 26 -4.17 4.21 -16.01
N LEU A 27 -2.90 4.58 -15.91
CA LEU A 27 -1.89 4.27 -16.92
C LEU A 27 -1.72 2.76 -17.11
N SER A 28 -1.72 1.99 -16.02
CA SER A 28 -1.64 0.53 -16.08
C SER A 28 -2.85 -0.08 -16.76
N VAL A 29 -4.06 0.40 -16.46
CA VAL A 29 -5.30 -0.06 -17.11
C VAL A 29 -5.29 0.29 -18.59
N VAL A 30 -4.93 1.52 -18.94
CA VAL A 30 -4.84 1.96 -20.35
C VAL A 30 -3.82 1.11 -21.13
N ALA A 31 -2.64 0.86 -20.56
CA ALA A 31 -1.63 0.02 -21.20
C ALA A 31 -2.13 -1.41 -21.45
N VAL A 32 -2.86 -2.00 -20.50
CA VAL A 32 -3.45 -3.34 -20.64
C VAL A 32 -4.54 -3.35 -21.71
N VAL A 33 -5.40 -2.33 -21.74
CA VAL A 33 -6.45 -2.20 -22.76
C VAL A 33 -5.82 -2.06 -24.14
N ILE A 34 -4.80 -1.22 -24.30
CA ILE A 34 -4.07 -1.07 -25.58
C ILE A 34 -3.45 -2.41 -25.99
N ALA A 35 -2.76 -3.09 -25.08
CA ALA A 35 -2.15 -4.39 -25.37
C ALA A 35 -3.20 -5.46 -25.75
N ALA A 36 -4.35 -5.45 -25.10
CA ALA A 36 -5.46 -6.37 -25.40
C ALA A 36 -6.14 -6.10 -26.76
N LEU A 37 -6.13 -4.86 -27.21
CA LEU A 37 -6.72 -4.47 -28.52
C LEU A 37 -5.71 -4.60 -29.66
N VAL A 38 -4.50 -4.09 -29.48
CA VAL A 38 -3.47 -4.04 -30.54
C VAL A 38 -2.80 -5.40 -30.73
N GLY A 39 -2.53 -6.13 -29.64
CA GLY A 39 -1.87 -7.43 -29.71
C GLY A 39 -2.54 -8.42 -30.67
N PRO A 40 -3.87 -8.64 -30.57
CA PRO A 40 -4.62 -9.47 -31.52
C PRO A 40 -4.50 -9.00 -32.97
N VAL A 41 -4.60 -7.71 -33.22
CA VAL A 41 -4.54 -7.13 -34.56
C VAL A 41 -3.19 -7.39 -35.22
N VAL A 42 -2.10 -7.13 -34.50
CA VAL A 42 -0.73 -7.36 -35.00
C VAL A 42 -0.48 -8.84 -35.26
N MET A 43 -0.91 -9.72 -34.36
CA MET A 43 -0.71 -11.17 -34.52
C MET A 43 -1.54 -11.77 -35.65
N LEU A 44 -2.71 -11.20 -35.98
CA LEU A 44 -3.52 -11.64 -37.13
C LEU A 44 -2.90 -11.26 -38.46
N GLN A 45 -2.04 -10.24 -38.53
CA GLN A 45 -1.32 -9.85 -39.72
C GLN A 45 -0.13 -10.75 -40.04
N GLU A 46 0.43 -11.42 -39.06
CA GLU A 46 1.59 -12.33 -39.20
C GLU A 46 1.13 -13.79 -39.44
N ARG A 47 0.88 -14.20 -40.67
CA ARG A 47 0.57 -15.62 -41.00
C ARG A 47 1.84 -16.47 -41.12
N PRO A 48 1.80 -17.80 -40.74
CA PRO A 48 0.69 -18.63 -40.25
C PRO A 48 0.91 -19.05 -38.75
N ARG A 49 0.28 -18.37 -37.81
CA ARG A 49 0.33 -18.79 -36.44
C ARG A 49 -1.06 -19.12 -35.87
N PRO A 50 -1.21 -20.09 -34.96
CA PRO A 50 -2.48 -20.41 -34.35
C PRO A 50 -3.00 -19.21 -33.52
N PRO A 51 -4.28 -18.84 -33.58
CA PRO A 51 -4.82 -17.66 -32.93
C PRO A 51 -4.92 -17.77 -31.41
N TRP A 52 -4.70 -18.94 -30.83
CA TRP A 52 -4.87 -19.20 -29.40
C TRP A 52 -3.96 -18.37 -28.46
N PRO A 53 -2.68 -18.01 -28.79
CA PRO A 53 -1.89 -17.16 -27.88
C PRO A 53 -2.49 -15.77 -27.71
N VAL A 54 -3.19 -15.26 -28.73
CA VAL A 54 -3.87 -13.96 -28.73
C VAL A 54 -5.00 -13.94 -27.70
N PHE A 55 -5.84 -14.98 -27.68
CA PHE A 55 -6.95 -15.10 -26.74
C PHE A 55 -6.45 -15.27 -25.30
N ILE A 56 -5.34 -15.97 -25.10
CA ILE A 56 -4.72 -16.11 -23.79
C ILE A 56 -4.22 -14.76 -23.28
N THR A 57 -3.47 -14.01 -24.06
CA THR A 57 -2.93 -12.72 -23.66
C THR A 57 -4.04 -11.68 -23.45
N ALA A 58 -5.01 -11.59 -24.34
CA ALA A 58 -6.13 -10.67 -24.23
C ALA A 58 -7.05 -11.00 -23.03
N GLY A 59 -7.22 -12.27 -22.69
CA GLY A 59 -8.06 -12.70 -21.57
C GLY A 59 -7.34 -12.65 -20.21
N ILE A 60 -6.10 -13.11 -20.14
CA ILE A 60 -5.37 -13.23 -18.87
C ILE A 60 -4.90 -11.86 -18.34
N ALA A 61 -4.41 -10.97 -19.21
CA ALA A 61 -3.84 -9.71 -18.76
C ALA A 61 -4.82 -8.83 -17.95
N PRO A 62 -6.07 -8.59 -18.36
CA PRO A 62 -7.03 -7.82 -17.57
C PRO A 62 -7.40 -8.52 -16.26
N VAL A 63 -7.49 -9.85 -16.25
CA VAL A 63 -7.77 -10.62 -15.02
C VAL A 63 -6.63 -10.47 -14.02
N VAL A 64 -5.38 -10.56 -14.47
CA VAL A 64 -4.20 -10.38 -13.60
C VAL A 64 -4.16 -8.95 -13.04
N VAL A 65 -4.42 -7.93 -13.85
CA VAL A 65 -4.46 -6.53 -13.37
C VAL A 65 -5.60 -6.33 -12.36
N ALA A 66 -6.78 -6.86 -12.64
CA ALA A 66 -7.91 -6.80 -11.70
C ALA A 66 -7.60 -7.53 -10.39
N ALA A 67 -6.97 -8.70 -10.44
CA ALA A 67 -6.55 -9.46 -9.28
C ALA A 67 -5.52 -8.69 -8.45
N ILE A 68 -4.48 -8.11 -9.08
CA ILE A 68 -3.49 -7.28 -8.38
C ILE A 68 -4.17 -6.07 -7.73
N TRP A 69 -5.04 -5.37 -8.44
CA TRP A 69 -5.76 -4.21 -7.92
C TRP A 69 -6.64 -4.56 -6.73
N PHE A 70 -7.37 -5.67 -6.81
CA PHE A 70 -8.22 -6.13 -5.73
C PHE A 70 -7.40 -6.56 -4.50
N THR A 71 -6.33 -7.33 -4.71
CA THR A 71 -5.47 -7.85 -3.63
C THR A 71 -4.61 -6.79 -2.96
N ALA A 72 -4.33 -5.70 -3.67
CA ALA A 72 -3.49 -4.62 -3.16
C ALA A 72 -4.25 -3.61 -2.28
N ARG A 73 -5.59 -3.64 -2.27
CA ARG A 73 -6.39 -2.70 -1.48
C ARG A 73 -6.11 -2.82 0.02
N ILE A 74 -6.02 -1.69 0.69
CA ILE A 74 -5.94 -1.62 2.13
C ILE A 74 -7.36 -1.37 2.64
N ARG A 75 -7.87 -2.22 3.54
CA ARG A 75 -9.21 -2.08 4.10
C ARG A 75 -9.24 -1.10 5.24
N CYS A 76 -8.43 -1.35 6.27
CA CYS A 76 -8.32 -0.46 7.42
C CYS A 76 -7.00 -0.66 8.17
N TYR A 77 -6.72 0.29 9.05
CA TYR A 77 -5.65 0.22 10.05
C TYR A 77 -6.31 0.11 11.41
N ARG A 78 -6.03 -0.95 12.17
CA ARG A 78 -6.54 -1.14 13.54
C ARG A 78 -5.41 -1.10 14.54
N VAL A 79 -5.62 -0.41 15.63
CA VAL A 79 -4.70 -0.38 16.77
C VAL A 79 -5.35 -1.10 17.93
N VAL A 80 -4.89 -2.32 18.20
CA VAL A 80 -5.49 -3.26 19.15
C VAL A 80 -4.40 -3.83 20.04
N GLY A 81 -4.56 -3.76 21.37
CA GLY A 81 -3.72 -4.49 22.32
C GLY A 81 -2.20 -4.24 22.18
N GLY A 82 -1.77 -3.04 21.80
CA GLY A 82 -0.35 -2.75 21.56
C GLY A 82 0.20 -3.21 20.20
N GLU A 83 -0.68 -3.59 19.29
CA GLU A 83 -0.35 -3.94 17.91
C GLU A 83 -1.02 -3.00 16.92
N LEU A 84 -0.31 -2.65 15.86
CA LEU A 84 -0.88 -2.07 14.64
C LEU A 84 -1.18 -3.20 13.67
N ARG A 85 -2.46 -3.36 13.30
CA ARG A 85 -2.95 -4.33 12.33
C ARG A 85 -3.34 -3.62 11.06
N ILE A 86 -2.80 -4.08 9.92
CA ILE A 86 -3.13 -3.59 8.59
C ILE A 86 -3.93 -4.66 7.88
N GLU A 87 -5.20 -4.39 7.62
CA GLU A 87 -6.09 -5.35 6.98
C GLU A 87 -6.06 -5.18 5.47
N LEU A 88 -5.63 -6.23 4.80
CA LEU A 88 -5.73 -6.40 3.35
C LEU A 88 -6.82 -7.45 3.05
N PRO A 89 -7.34 -7.54 1.81
CA PRO A 89 -8.41 -8.47 1.47
C PRO A 89 -8.15 -9.94 1.84
N TRP A 90 -6.88 -10.37 1.77
CA TRP A 90 -6.47 -11.77 1.95
C TRP A 90 -5.68 -12.04 3.21
N ARG A 91 -5.18 -11.00 3.88
CA ARG A 91 -4.31 -11.15 5.04
C ARG A 91 -4.33 -9.92 5.93
N THR A 92 -4.07 -10.15 7.20
CA THR A 92 -3.77 -9.09 8.15
C THR A 92 -2.27 -9.08 8.45
N VAL A 93 -1.62 -7.93 8.28
CA VAL A 93 -0.23 -7.73 8.66
C VAL A 93 -0.20 -7.06 10.02
N ARG A 94 0.59 -7.61 10.96
CA ARG A 94 0.66 -7.13 12.34
C ARG A 94 2.04 -6.56 12.63
N PHE A 95 2.06 -5.44 13.34
CA PHE A 95 3.27 -4.79 13.81
C PHE A 95 3.10 -4.49 15.30
N SER A 96 3.97 -5.07 16.13
CA SER A 96 4.03 -4.70 17.56
C SER A 96 4.46 -3.24 17.69
N LEU A 97 3.77 -2.50 18.56
CA LEU A 97 4.12 -1.12 18.92
C LEU A 97 5.24 -1.08 19.97
N ALA A 98 5.59 -2.24 20.55
CA ALA A 98 6.73 -2.31 21.47
C ALA A 98 8.01 -1.87 20.78
N GLY A 99 8.77 -0.99 21.42
CA GLY A 99 10.00 -0.42 20.86
C GLY A 99 9.79 0.60 19.74
N LEU A 100 8.56 1.07 19.49
CA LEU A 100 8.31 2.16 18.55
C LEU A 100 9.00 3.44 19.06
N GLN A 101 9.88 4.02 18.26
CA GLN A 101 10.69 5.19 18.64
C GLN A 101 10.06 6.50 18.18
N SER A 102 9.46 6.51 16.99
CA SER A 102 8.85 7.74 16.47
C SER A 102 7.68 7.47 15.57
N VAL A 103 6.73 8.41 15.57
CA VAL A 103 5.58 8.47 14.67
C VAL A 103 5.50 9.90 14.14
N ILE A 104 5.83 10.08 12.85
CA ILE A 104 5.99 11.40 12.24
C ILE A 104 5.20 11.44 10.93
N PRO A 105 4.31 12.43 10.74
CA PRO A 105 3.74 12.72 9.43
C PRO A 105 4.84 13.19 8.48
N ASP A 106 4.95 12.57 7.30
CA ASP A 106 5.97 12.93 6.32
C ASP A 106 5.42 12.72 4.89
N ARG A 107 5.03 13.81 4.25
CA ARG A 107 4.51 13.82 2.87
C ARG A 107 5.57 13.43 1.83
N GLU A 108 6.85 13.58 2.18
CA GLU A 108 7.95 13.24 1.29
C GLU A 108 8.38 11.76 1.40
N ALA A 109 7.88 11.04 2.40
CA ALA A 109 8.26 9.65 2.69
C ALA A 109 8.16 8.70 1.48
N LEU A 110 7.14 8.91 0.63
CA LEU A 110 6.89 8.11 -0.57
C LEU A 110 7.39 8.76 -1.86
N ARG A 111 8.12 9.88 -1.77
CA ARG A 111 8.77 10.51 -2.93
C ARG A 111 10.12 9.86 -3.19
N ARG A 112 10.47 9.72 -4.48
CA ARG A 112 11.78 9.19 -4.93
C ARG A 112 12.15 7.85 -4.28
N MET A 113 11.15 6.97 -4.10
CA MET A 113 11.36 5.62 -3.62
C MET A 113 11.57 4.64 -4.78
N PHE A 114 12.37 3.61 -4.54
CA PHE A 114 12.56 2.47 -5.45
C PHE A 114 11.80 1.27 -4.90
N LYS A 115 11.04 0.60 -5.76
CA LYS A 115 10.36 -0.64 -5.41
C LYS A 115 11.35 -1.80 -5.38
N VAL A 116 11.46 -2.46 -4.23
CA VAL A 116 12.24 -3.70 -4.07
C VAL A 116 11.34 -4.91 -4.33
N ALA A 117 10.14 -4.94 -3.73
CA ALA A 117 9.16 -6.00 -3.91
C ALA A 117 7.76 -5.50 -3.57
N GLY A 118 6.74 -5.96 -4.29
CA GLY A 118 5.34 -5.62 -4.04
C GLY A 118 4.71 -4.74 -5.11
N ASN A 119 3.66 -4.02 -4.74
CA ASN A 119 2.89 -3.14 -5.62
C ASN A 119 3.26 -1.68 -5.41
N GLY A 120 3.65 -0.98 -6.46
CA GLY A 120 4.11 0.42 -6.41
C GLY A 120 3.08 1.46 -6.84
N GLY A 121 1.77 1.13 -6.89
CA GLY A 121 0.77 2.13 -7.27
C GLY A 121 -0.50 1.62 -7.91
N LEU A 122 -0.65 0.33 -8.18
CA LEU A 122 -1.91 -0.22 -8.67
C LEU A 122 -2.89 -0.38 -7.48
N GLY A 123 -3.76 0.61 -7.27
CA GLY A 123 -4.72 0.67 -6.19
C GLY A 123 -4.15 1.03 -4.81
N SER A 124 -2.88 0.76 -4.56
CA SER A 124 -2.14 1.15 -3.35
C SER A 124 -0.63 1.00 -3.54
N ILE A 125 0.13 1.55 -2.59
CA ILE A 125 1.56 1.33 -2.43
C ILE A 125 1.72 0.29 -1.32
N ASN A 126 2.09 -0.95 -1.69
CA ASN A 126 2.08 -2.09 -0.76
C ASN A 126 3.30 -2.97 -1.00
N GLY A 127 4.22 -3.04 -0.04
CA GLY A 127 5.41 -3.87 -0.16
C GLY A 127 6.66 -3.32 0.51
N ARG A 128 7.82 -3.71 -0.04
CA ARG A 128 9.14 -3.26 0.38
C ARG A 128 9.68 -2.23 -0.59
N PHE A 129 10.16 -1.13 -0.05
CA PHE A 129 10.71 -0.02 -0.80
C PHE A 129 12.03 0.44 -0.18
N ARG A 130 12.78 1.21 -0.94
CA ARG A 130 14.00 1.86 -0.49
C ARG A 130 14.02 3.30 -0.98
N SER A 131 14.42 4.22 -0.12
CA SER A 131 14.66 5.61 -0.48
C SER A 131 15.96 6.11 0.17
N ARG A 132 16.50 7.23 -0.34
CA ARG A 132 17.68 7.84 0.27
C ARG A 132 17.40 8.38 1.67
N HIS A 133 16.17 8.83 1.91
CA HIS A 133 15.77 9.48 3.16
C HIS A 133 15.44 8.47 4.27
N LEU A 134 14.73 7.38 3.95
CA LEU A 134 14.26 6.41 4.93
C LEU A 134 15.07 5.11 4.97
N GLY A 135 15.99 4.89 4.01
CA GLY A 135 16.63 3.60 3.84
C GLY A 135 15.65 2.55 3.30
N SER A 136 15.73 1.32 3.80
CA SER A 136 14.78 0.25 3.49
C SER A 136 13.56 0.35 4.40
N PHE A 137 12.37 0.31 3.83
CA PHE A 137 11.12 0.39 4.59
C PHE A 137 10.02 -0.46 3.96
N ARG A 138 8.99 -0.75 4.75
CA ARG A 138 7.72 -1.29 4.25
C ARG A 138 6.71 -0.17 4.10
N ALA A 139 5.90 -0.22 3.05
CA ALA A 139 4.81 0.71 2.86
C ALA A 139 3.49 -0.04 2.72
N TYR A 140 2.46 0.53 3.32
CA TYR A 140 1.06 0.17 3.13
C TYR A 140 0.26 1.47 3.10
N ALA A 141 0.24 2.12 1.93
CA ALA A 141 -0.32 3.46 1.77
C ALA A 141 -1.18 3.55 0.51
N THR A 142 -2.17 4.43 0.56
CA THR A 142 -3.03 4.77 -0.58
C THR A 142 -2.77 6.16 -1.10
N ASP A 143 -2.15 7.01 -0.26
CA ASP A 143 -1.85 8.40 -0.59
C ASP A 143 -0.51 8.84 0.02
N SER A 144 0.26 9.64 -0.71
CA SER A 144 1.52 10.21 -0.24
C SER A 144 1.33 11.45 0.64
N GLU A 145 0.26 12.21 0.42
CA GLU A 145 0.00 13.45 1.19
C GLU A 145 -0.35 13.18 2.66
N HIS A 146 -0.93 12.01 2.92
CA HIS A 146 -1.30 11.56 4.27
C HIS A 146 -0.31 10.55 4.85
N ALA A 147 0.92 10.51 4.32
CA ALA A 147 1.90 9.53 4.76
C ALA A 147 2.36 9.81 6.20
N VAL A 148 2.43 8.73 6.98
CA VAL A 148 2.93 8.69 8.35
C VAL A 148 4.03 7.65 8.42
N VAL A 149 5.19 8.06 8.91
CA VAL A 149 6.38 7.21 9.10
C VAL A 149 6.44 6.74 10.55
N LEU A 150 6.49 5.43 10.72
CA LEU A 150 6.72 4.77 12.01
C LEU A 150 8.11 4.17 12.01
N ARG A 151 8.92 4.47 13.02
CA ARG A 151 10.29 3.97 13.15
C ARG A 151 10.47 3.16 14.42
N TRP A 152 11.08 2.00 14.24
CA TRP A 152 11.66 1.16 15.28
C TRP A 152 13.18 1.12 15.08
N PRO A 153 13.94 0.56 16.01
CA PRO A 153 15.40 0.43 15.84
C PRO A 153 15.83 -0.36 14.61
N ASP A 154 15.05 -1.39 14.24
CA ASP A 154 15.35 -2.38 13.21
C ASP A 154 14.51 -2.25 11.94
N ARG A 155 13.45 -1.42 11.96
CA ARG A 155 12.48 -1.34 10.85
C ARG A 155 11.81 0.01 10.73
N CYS A 156 11.36 0.30 9.50
CA CYS A 156 10.59 1.48 9.17
C CYS A 156 9.33 1.07 8.40
N LEU A 157 8.21 1.69 8.75
CA LEU A 157 6.90 1.46 8.15
C LEU A 157 6.27 2.78 7.74
N VAL A 158 5.72 2.83 6.53
CA VAL A 158 4.97 3.99 6.02
C VAL A 158 3.54 3.59 5.74
N ILE A 159 2.59 4.35 6.28
CA ILE A 159 1.15 4.15 6.11
C ILE A 159 0.47 5.48 5.79
N SER A 160 -0.78 5.47 5.36
CA SER A 160 -1.54 6.68 5.05
C SER A 160 -2.98 6.62 5.61
N PRO A 161 -3.18 6.87 6.90
CA PRO A 161 -4.51 6.97 7.49
C PRO A 161 -5.18 8.28 7.07
N GLN A 162 -6.51 8.27 6.89
CA GLN A 162 -7.29 9.46 6.52
C GLN A 162 -7.18 10.55 7.60
N LEU A 163 -7.34 10.19 8.86
CA LEU A 163 -7.20 11.09 10.01
C LEU A 163 -5.79 10.97 10.61
N HIS A 164 -4.77 11.41 9.87
CA HIS A 164 -3.37 11.20 10.24
C HIS A 164 -2.99 11.83 11.58
N SER A 165 -3.53 13.01 11.95
CA SER A 165 -3.26 13.65 13.24
C SER A 165 -3.78 12.82 14.42
N LEU A 166 -5.05 12.42 14.35
CA LEU A 166 -5.67 11.57 15.37
C LEU A 166 -4.98 10.21 15.48
N PHE A 167 -4.59 9.65 14.34
CA PHE A 167 -3.83 8.40 14.29
C PHE A 167 -2.47 8.52 14.98
N VAL A 168 -1.71 9.57 14.67
CA VAL A 168 -0.41 9.84 15.30
C VAL A 168 -0.54 9.98 16.80
N ASP A 169 -1.52 10.76 17.28
CA ASP A 169 -1.76 10.96 18.72
C ASP A 169 -2.15 9.65 19.41
N THR A 170 -2.99 8.85 18.75
CA THR A 170 -3.38 7.52 19.29
C THR A 170 -2.19 6.60 19.42
N LEU A 171 -1.33 6.52 18.39
CA LEU A 171 -0.14 5.67 18.44
C LEU A 171 0.88 6.15 19.46
N ARG A 172 1.13 7.46 19.55
CA ARG A 172 2.05 8.03 20.55
C ARG A 172 1.59 7.69 21.95
N LYS A 173 0.32 7.89 22.26
CA LYS A 173 -0.26 7.54 23.57
C LYS A 173 -0.10 6.05 23.89
N ARG A 174 -0.34 5.16 22.90
CA ARG A 174 -0.24 3.71 23.11
C ARG A 174 1.19 3.20 23.18
N ALA A 175 2.11 3.84 22.48
CA ALA A 175 3.53 3.51 22.50
C ALA A 175 4.28 4.16 23.70
N GLY A 176 3.61 5.00 24.50
CA GLY A 176 4.24 5.72 25.59
C GLY A 176 5.23 6.80 25.14
N LEU A 177 5.09 7.29 23.91
CA LEU A 177 5.93 8.36 23.37
C LEU A 177 5.42 9.71 23.90
N SER A 178 6.30 10.45 24.60
CA SER A 178 6.04 11.85 24.96
C SER A 178 5.95 12.71 23.68
N ARG A 179 5.25 13.86 23.79
CA ARG A 179 5.16 14.86 22.71
C ARG A 179 6.54 15.43 22.36
#